data_3a38262586a4433122453dc31884c8d5
#
_entry.id   3a38262586a4433122453dc31884c8d5
#
_cell.length_a   1.000
_cell.length_b   1.000
_cell.length_c   1.000
_cell.angle_alpha   90.00
_cell.angle_beta   90.00
_cell.angle_gamma   90.00
#
_symmetry.space_group_name_H-M   'P 1'
#
loop_
_entity.id
_entity.type
_entity.pdbx_description
1 polymer ?
#
loop_
_entity_poly.entity_id
_entity_poly.type
_entity_poly.pdbx_seq_one_letter_code
_entity_poly.pdbx_strand_id
1 'polypeptide(L)'
;MQFRVCTFGFHSPHEIAAFKSALSPQDFEFIELTPGHVLPEAGGEVMPPMSSAASTPLAEATPGWLMNRCRPDLRCDVVVYSGEFAGGFFGNYGVSLNVQEIEEASCQSRCQGLFHEPREVFLLACNTLATKNADNRTPSEYFQVLLGHGFSRAAAERVVALRYGPLGPSFRESLRRSFMGVPRIYGFSSVAPRGEVTASLLGQYFQRKGDYARYLTREERDNKPNKALLAAFAETSLVQMTGLTPPETAAADRAVVCSIYDDTQAVVERLRIVQQLFARHDFLSFVPTIEVFFSRHPPETLQGGERQLFMDIQLLEAPRQQMLDLMYSLNASALKMQMAHLALQLTWITPDEFRRLAVEGAKQLLAEPLSSEVVDTACELIKYVPAGTGLRSEEIPEQLFGHSEGFRLLDCLAPADARLSTRMLAGLDSIDESTRRWAAYALSRRLPLDDTVLRRLARRLTDPCADVRDRVRGIFEAQVPLAAEVLAAIRERDPVLAKALEAHSQQGK
;
A
#
# COMPACT_ATOMS: atom_id res chain seq x y z
N MET A 1 20.42 34.75 -6.48
CA MET A 1 20.32 33.29 -6.19
C MET A 1 18.84 33.02 -5.99
N GLN A 2 18.22 32.15 -6.80
CA GLN A 2 16.81 31.80 -6.68
C GLN A 2 16.63 30.74 -5.59
N PHE A 3 15.55 30.86 -4.82
CA PHE A 3 15.11 29.80 -3.91
C PHE A 3 14.44 28.69 -4.68
N ARG A 4 14.62 27.45 -4.27
CA ARG A 4 14.02 26.28 -4.90
C ARG A 4 12.81 25.78 -4.11
N VAL A 5 11.67 25.69 -4.79
CA VAL A 5 10.43 25.13 -4.27
C VAL A 5 10.22 23.76 -4.90
N CYS A 6 10.44 22.70 -4.15
CA CYS A 6 10.22 21.32 -4.60
C CYS A 6 8.79 20.91 -4.29
N THR A 7 8.07 20.38 -5.27
CA THR A 7 6.65 20.08 -5.14
C THR A 7 6.35 18.61 -5.44
N PHE A 8 5.45 18.06 -4.62
CA PHE A 8 4.85 16.74 -4.77
C PHE A 8 3.33 16.88 -4.87
N GLY A 9 2.78 16.75 -6.07
CA GLY A 9 1.33 16.85 -6.31
C GLY A 9 0.73 15.46 -6.53
N PHE A 10 -0.19 15.04 -5.65
CA PHE A 10 -0.84 13.73 -5.72
C PHE A 10 -2.31 13.80 -6.14
N HIS A 11 -3.02 14.88 -5.83
CA HIS A 11 -4.46 14.97 -6.06
C HIS A 11 -4.89 16.27 -6.70
N SER A 12 -4.65 17.39 -6.04
CA SER A 12 -5.16 18.71 -6.43
C SER A 12 -4.01 19.61 -6.88
N PRO A 13 -4.14 20.32 -8.01
CA PRO A 13 -3.16 21.31 -8.41
C PRO A 13 -3.28 22.64 -7.66
N HIS A 14 -4.39 22.86 -6.91
CA HIS A 14 -4.75 24.18 -6.38
C HIS A 14 -3.73 24.74 -5.41
N GLU A 15 -3.23 23.92 -4.48
CA GLU A 15 -2.26 24.34 -3.47
C GLU A 15 -0.92 24.71 -4.14
N ILE A 16 -0.43 23.86 -5.04
CA ILE A 16 0.82 24.12 -5.78
C ILE A 16 0.67 25.35 -6.69
N ALA A 17 -0.49 25.50 -7.34
CA ALA A 17 -0.81 26.66 -8.14
C ALA A 17 -0.83 27.96 -7.31
N ALA A 18 -1.31 27.90 -6.07
CA ALA A 18 -1.27 29.03 -5.13
C ALA A 18 0.17 29.49 -4.83
N PHE A 19 1.09 28.56 -4.60
CA PHE A 19 2.52 28.89 -4.48
C PHE A 19 3.08 29.51 -5.77
N LYS A 20 2.82 28.88 -6.94
CA LYS A 20 3.31 29.36 -8.24
C LYS A 20 2.79 30.76 -8.60
N SER A 21 1.53 31.06 -8.24
CA SER A 21 0.93 32.37 -8.52
C SER A 21 1.37 33.49 -7.57
N ALA A 22 1.72 33.12 -6.34
CA ALA A 22 2.09 34.07 -5.30
C ALA A 22 3.59 34.40 -5.26
N LEU A 23 4.43 33.50 -5.75
CA LEU A 23 5.89 33.61 -5.67
C LEU A 23 6.47 34.05 -7.03
N SER A 24 7.29 35.09 -6.98
CA SER A 24 7.93 35.65 -8.19
C SER A 24 8.87 34.62 -8.85
N PRO A 25 8.75 34.35 -10.15
CA PRO A 25 9.68 33.47 -10.86
C PRO A 25 11.11 34.04 -10.94
N GLN A 26 11.32 35.31 -10.58
CA GLN A 26 12.65 35.90 -10.48
C GLN A 26 13.38 35.44 -9.22
N ASP A 27 12.63 35.19 -8.14
CA ASP A 27 13.16 34.80 -6.84
C ASP A 27 13.03 33.30 -6.56
N PHE A 28 12.13 32.59 -7.27
CA PHE A 28 11.80 31.19 -7.00
C PHE A 28 11.83 30.33 -8.27
N GLU A 29 12.50 29.19 -8.18
CA GLU A 29 12.49 28.08 -9.13
C GLU A 29 11.60 26.97 -8.62
N PHE A 30 10.63 26.50 -9.41
CA PHE A 30 9.77 25.36 -9.05
C PHE A 30 10.28 24.08 -9.68
N ILE A 31 10.50 23.05 -8.86
CA ILE A 31 10.93 21.72 -9.27
C ILE A 31 9.84 20.72 -8.89
N GLU A 32 9.18 20.15 -9.91
CA GLU A 32 8.18 19.12 -9.71
C GLU A 32 8.85 17.75 -9.64
N LEU A 33 8.58 17.01 -8.55
CA LEU A 33 9.21 15.74 -8.25
C LEU A 33 8.26 14.53 -8.44
N THR A 34 6.95 14.75 -8.55
CA THR A 34 5.98 13.68 -8.80
C THR A 34 6.23 13.03 -10.17
N PRO A 35 6.26 11.68 -10.30
CA PRO A 35 6.47 11.02 -11.58
C PRO A 35 5.32 11.26 -12.56
N GLY A 36 5.63 11.62 -13.80
CA GLY A 36 4.79 11.37 -14.97
C GLY A 36 3.55 12.24 -15.20
N HIS A 37 3.29 13.30 -14.42
CA HIS A 37 2.16 14.18 -14.68
C HIS A 37 2.58 15.59 -15.07
N VAL A 38 2.29 15.93 -16.33
CA VAL A 38 2.05 17.32 -16.72
C VAL A 38 0.68 17.66 -16.13
N LEU A 39 0.65 18.50 -15.10
CA LEU A 39 -0.61 19.05 -14.58
C LEU A 39 -1.32 19.74 -15.76
N PRO A 40 -2.63 19.49 -16.00
CA PRO A 40 -3.36 20.26 -17.00
C PRO A 40 -3.21 21.74 -16.65
N GLU A 41 -2.79 22.54 -17.63
CA GLU A 41 -2.73 23.99 -17.47
C GLU A 41 -4.12 24.48 -17.00
N ALA A 42 -4.12 25.38 -16.01
CA ALA A 42 -5.34 25.94 -15.45
C ALA A 42 -6.16 26.64 -16.56
N GLY A 43 -7.14 25.96 -17.14
CA GLY A 43 -7.95 26.42 -18.25
C GLY A 43 -8.63 25.31 -19.07
N GLY A 44 -8.26 24.05 -18.84
CA GLY A 44 -8.89 22.88 -19.48
C GLY A 44 -10.20 22.48 -18.79
N GLU A 45 -11.23 22.20 -19.59
CA GLU A 45 -12.59 21.80 -19.18
C GLU A 45 -12.60 20.84 -18.01
N VAL A 46 -13.42 21.17 -17.01
CA VAL A 46 -13.77 20.31 -15.88
C VAL A 46 -14.32 18.99 -16.43
N MET A 47 -13.58 17.91 -16.28
CA MET A 47 -14.12 16.58 -16.57
C MET A 47 -15.39 16.37 -15.73
N PRO A 48 -16.46 15.83 -16.35
CA PRO A 48 -17.68 15.54 -15.63
C PRO A 48 -17.41 14.57 -14.48
N PRO A 49 -18.17 14.61 -13.37
CA PRO A 49 -17.99 13.72 -12.24
C PRO A 49 -18.03 12.28 -12.74
N MET A 50 -16.97 11.52 -12.53
CA MET A 50 -16.90 10.11 -12.89
C MET A 50 -18.01 9.39 -12.12
N SER A 51 -19.08 9.05 -12.83
CA SER A 51 -20.06 8.06 -12.38
C SER A 51 -19.30 6.78 -12.09
N SER A 52 -19.67 6.11 -11.02
CA SER A 52 -19.23 4.83 -10.48
C SER A 52 -18.82 3.78 -11.53
N ALA A 53 -17.69 3.98 -12.17
CA ALA A 53 -17.07 2.99 -13.02
C ALA A 53 -15.78 2.54 -12.33
N ALA A 54 -15.79 1.27 -11.90
CA ALA A 54 -14.67 0.43 -11.53
C ALA A 54 -13.46 1.20 -10.98
N SER A 55 -13.35 1.26 -9.66
CA SER A 55 -12.10 1.65 -9.00
C SER A 55 -10.96 0.82 -9.61
N THR A 56 -10.24 1.44 -10.51
CA THR A 56 -8.94 0.91 -10.92
C THR A 56 -8.15 0.78 -9.63
N PRO A 57 -7.61 -0.41 -9.29
CA PRO A 57 -6.74 -0.54 -8.12
C PRO A 57 -5.72 0.59 -8.21
N LEU A 58 -5.48 1.31 -7.10
CA LEU A 58 -4.39 2.28 -7.00
C LEU A 58 -3.19 1.61 -7.66
N ALA A 59 -2.81 2.06 -8.85
CA ALA A 59 -1.69 1.50 -9.57
C ALA A 59 -0.52 1.60 -8.58
N GLU A 60 -0.01 0.45 -8.14
CA GLU A 60 1.12 0.41 -7.22
C GLU A 60 2.23 1.19 -7.91
N ALA A 61 2.42 2.43 -7.46
CA ALA A 61 3.52 3.23 -7.95
C ALA A 61 4.77 2.38 -7.73
N THR A 62 5.63 2.32 -8.74
CA THR A 62 6.85 1.50 -8.67
C THR A 62 7.53 1.79 -7.33
N PRO A 63 7.64 0.81 -6.43
CA PRO A 63 8.19 1.04 -5.10
C PRO A 63 9.55 1.73 -5.21
N GLY A 64 9.79 2.74 -4.38
CA GLY A 64 11.08 3.44 -4.35
C GLY A 64 11.27 4.52 -5.43
N TRP A 65 10.21 4.98 -6.12
CA TRP A 65 10.33 6.06 -7.10
C TRP A 65 10.91 7.36 -6.52
N LEU A 66 10.63 7.67 -5.25
CA LEU A 66 11.18 8.83 -4.54
C LEU A 66 12.71 8.78 -4.50
N MET A 67 13.28 7.60 -4.26
CA MET A 67 14.73 7.39 -4.23
C MET A 67 15.41 7.74 -5.55
N ASN A 68 14.71 7.56 -6.69
CA ASN A 68 15.21 7.92 -8.02
C ASN A 68 15.15 9.44 -8.28
N ARG A 69 14.36 10.18 -7.49
CA ARG A 69 14.29 11.65 -7.54
C ARG A 69 15.35 12.31 -6.65
N CYS A 70 15.88 11.60 -5.67
CA CYS A 70 16.96 12.08 -4.83
C CYS A 70 18.28 12.17 -5.61
N ARG A 71 18.87 13.36 -5.63
CA ARG A 71 20.17 13.63 -6.25
C ARG A 71 21.00 14.50 -5.32
N PRO A 72 22.33 14.30 -5.25
CA PRO A 72 23.18 15.09 -4.36
C PRO A 72 23.19 16.61 -4.65
N ASP A 73 22.86 17.01 -5.89
CA ASP A 73 22.74 18.39 -6.34
C ASP A 73 21.35 19.01 -6.13
N LEU A 74 20.35 18.17 -5.80
CA LEU A 74 19.00 18.64 -5.51
C LEU A 74 18.95 19.26 -4.11
N ARG A 75 18.73 20.56 -4.05
CA ARG A 75 18.50 21.31 -2.81
C ARG A 75 17.21 22.06 -2.90
N CYS A 76 16.38 21.92 -1.89
CA CYS A 76 15.07 22.56 -1.81
C CYS A 76 15.06 23.51 -0.62
N ASP A 77 14.71 24.77 -0.82
CA ASP A 77 14.52 25.73 0.27
C ASP A 77 13.11 25.59 0.89
N VAL A 78 12.15 25.22 0.03
CA VAL A 78 10.76 24.95 0.43
C VAL A 78 10.33 23.63 -0.20
N VAL A 79 9.67 22.77 0.58
CA VAL A 79 9.07 21.53 0.06
C VAL A 79 7.57 21.56 0.30
N VAL A 80 6.79 21.22 -0.73
CA VAL A 80 5.33 21.21 -0.68
C VAL A 80 4.81 19.83 -1.09
N TYR A 81 4.12 19.17 -0.19
CA TYR A 81 3.33 17.98 -0.45
C TYR A 81 1.85 18.36 -0.49
N SER A 82 1.18 18.07 -1.60
CA SER A 82 -0.25 18.37 -1.80
C SER A 82 -0.97 17.12 -2.27
N GLY A 83 -2.01 16.71 -1.54
CA GLY A 83 -2.76 15.49 -1.86
C GLY A 83 -3.69 15.07 -0.73
N GLU A 84 -4.09 13.81 -0.74
CA GLU A 84 -4.72 13.14 0.39
C GLU A 84 -3.67 12.38 1.19
N PHE A 85 -3.97 12.08 2.45
CA PHE A 85 -3.04 11.39 3.32
C PHE A 85 -3.72 10.39 4.25
N ALA A 86 -3.22 9.16 4.21
CA ALA A 86 -3.63 8.08 5.09
C ALA A 86 -2.43 7.14 5.38
N GLY A 87 -1.49 7.61 6.20
CA GLY A 87 -0.21 6.91 6.40
C GLY A 87 0.73 6.99 5.19
N GLY A 88 0.34 7.75 4.18
CA GLY A 88 1.08 8.10 2.96
C GLY A 88 0.29 9.11 2.16
N PHE A 89 0.97 9.85 1.29
CA PHE A 89 0.33 10.75 0.34
C PHE A 89 -0.17 9.97 -0.87
N PHE A 90 -1.37 10.29 -1.33
CA PHE A 90 -1.98 9.68 -2.50
C PHE A 90 -2.98 10.63 -3.16
N GLY A 91 -3.53 10.23 -4.31
CA GLY A 91 -4.55 10.98 -5.02
C GLY A 91 -4.91 10.36 -6.37
N ASN A 92 -5.50 11.15 -7.26
CA ASN A 92 -6.10 10.68 -8.51
C ASN A 92 -5.08 10.26 -9.59
N TYR A 93 -3.80 10.49 -9.38
CA TYR A 93 -2.78 10.29 -10.42
C TYR A 93 -2.10 8.91 -10.39
N GLY A 94 -2.62 7.96 -9.62
CA GLY A 94 -2.06 6.61 -9.54
C GLY A 94 -0.67 6.53 -8.91
N VAL A 95 -0.22 7.61 -8.26
CA VAL A 95 1.06 7.68 -7.54
C VAL A 95 0.79 7.85 -6.07
N SER A 96 1.47 7.07 -5.25
CA SER A 96 1.44 7.19 -3.80
C SER A 96 2.84 7.27 -3.22
N LEU A 97 2.94 7.78 -1.98
CA LEU A 97 4.18 7.89 -1.24
C LEU A 97 3.90 7.66 0.24
N ASN A 98 4.23 6.50 0.75
CA ASN A 98 3.98 6.17 2.15
C ASN A 98 5.02 6.80 3.10
N VAL A 99 4.67 6.91 4.39
CA VAL A 99 5.55 7.52 5.40
C VAL A 99 6.84 6.74 5.58
N GLN A 100 6.83 5.42 5.39
CA GLN A 100 8.03 4.59 5.50
C GLN A 100 9.02 4.87 4.36
N GLU A 101 8.53 5.07 3.12
CA GLU A 101 9.37 5.47 1.99
C GLU A 101 9.96 6.87 2.20
N ILE A 102 9.19 7.81 2.79
CA ILE A 102 9.69 9.13 3.18
C ILE A 102 10.79 8.98 4.24
N GLU A 103 10.57 8.16 5.27
CA GLU A 103 11.55 7.93 6.34
C GLU A 103 12.82 7.29 5.79
N GLU A 104 12.70 6.24 4.97
CA GLU A 104 13.83 5.59 4.32
C GLU A 104 14.63 6.56 3.44
N ALA A 105 13.95 7.33 2.57
CA ALA A 105 14.59 8.32 1.73
C ALA A 105 15.32 9.38 2.54
N SER A 106 14.73 9.82 3.66
CA SER A 106 15.36 10.81 4.57
C SER A 106 16.64 10.31 5.20
N CYS A 107 16.85 8.99 5.28
CA CYS A 107 18.08 8.38 5.79
C CYS A 107 19.22 8.38 4.77
N GLN A 108 18.93 8.59 3.49
CA GLN A 108 19.95 8.55 2.43
C GLN A 108 20.66 9.88 2.26
N SER A 109 21.98 9.87 2.21
CA SER A 109 22.81 11.06 2.05
C SER A 109 22.47 11.86 0.79
N ARG A 110 22.15 11.17 -0.32
CA ARG A 110 21.76 11.81 -1.60
C ARG A 110 20.42 12.57 -1.54
N CYS A 111 19.62 12.35 -0.49
CA CYS A 111 18.32 12.98 -0.29
C CYS A 111 18.36 14.15 0.73
N GLN A 112 19.52 14.49 1.28
CA GLN A 112 19.66 15.52 2.33
C GLN A 112 19.07 16.86 1.91
N GLY A 113 19.31 17.29 0.67
CA GLY A 113 18.80 18.56 0.15
C GLY A 113 17.27 18.63 0.06
N LEU A 114 16.58 17.48 0.13
CA LEU A 114 15.12 17.38 0.12
C LEU A 114 14.54 17.30 1.55
N PHE A 115 15.26 16.67 2.48
CA PHE A 115 14.72 16.34 3.81
C PHE A 115 15.34 17.12 4.97
N HIS A 116 16.59 17.57 4.88
CA HIS A 116 17.28 18.17 6.02
C HIS A 116 17.69 19.63 5.78
N GLU A 117 17.76 20.06 4.53
CA GLU A 117 18.16 21.43 4.16
C GLU A 117 16.97 22.39 3.94
N PRO A 118 15.70 21.94 3.75
CA PRO A 118 14.60 22.87 3.59
C PRO A 118 14.44 23.80 4.79
N ARG A 119 14.06 25.02 4.51
CA ARG A 119 13.70 26.03 5.53
C ARG A 119 12.25 25.90 5.98
N GLU A 120 11.40 25.46 5.06
CA GLU A 120 9.98 25.20 5.31
C GLU A 120 9.50 23.96 4.55
N VAL A 121 8.64 23.19 5.21
CA VAL A 121 7.94 22.03 4.63
C VAL A 121 6.45 22.21 4.85
N PHE A 122 5.67 22.10 3.78
CA PHE A 122 4.22 22.17 3.78
C PHE A 122 3.65 20.80 3.45
N LEU A 123 2.91 20.22 4.38
CA LEU A 123 2.27 18.90 4.28
C LEU A 123 0.75 19.13 4.17
N LEU A 124 0.28 19.51 2.98
CA LEU A 124 -1.07 19.98 2.73
C LEU A 124 -2.03 18.82 2.47
N ALA A 125 -2.28 18.02 3.50
CA ALA A 125 -3.24 16.93 3.48
C ALA A 125 -3.76 16.63 4.89
N CYS A 126 -4.91 15.96 4.98
CA CYS A 126 -5.55 15.60 6.26
C CYS A 126 -4.62 14.75 7.15
N ASN A 127 -4.60 15.02 8.45
CA ASN A 127 -3.93 14.18 9.46
C ASN A 127 -2.41 14.02 9.31
N THR A 128 -1.73 14.80 8.48
CA THR A 128 -0.27 14.69 8.27
C THR A 128 0.51 14.89 9.57
N LEU A 129 0.06 15.80 10.44
CA LEU A 129 0.66 16.05 11.75
C LEU A 129 -0.24 15.58 12.91
N ALA A 130 -1.06 14.57 12.67
CA ALA A 130 -1.91 13.97 13.69
C ALA A 130 -1.07 13.19 14.72
N THR A 131 -1.43 13.34 15.99
CA THR A 131 -0.95 12.50 17.08
C THR A 131 -1.94 11.34 17.30
N LYS A 132 -1.51 10.25 17.95
CA LYS A 132 -2.41 9.10 18.21
C LYS A 132 -3.58 9.44 19.14
N ASN A 133 -3.43 10.48 19.97
CA ASN A 133 -4.39 10.82 21.03
C ASN A 133 -5.28 12.02 20.70
N ALA A 134 -5.06 12.69 19.58
CA ALA A 134 -5.81 13.90 19.22
C ALA A 134 -6.44 13.73 17.84
N ASP A 135 -7.68 13.31 17.81
CA ASP A 135 -8.53 13.32 16.63
C ASP A 135 -9.99 13.57 17.06
N ASN A 136 -10.71 14.24 16.18
CA ASN A 136 -12.16 14.46 16.34
C ASN A 136 -12.97 13.26 15.82
N ARG A 137 -12.30 12.23 15.28
CA ARG A 137 -12.90 11.01 14.73
C ARG A 137 -12.57 9.80 15.58
N THR A 138 -13.53 8.92 15.69
CA THR A 138 -13.29 7.58 16.21
C THR A 138 -12.56 6.70 15.18
N PRO A 139 -11.89 5.62 15.59
CA PRO A 139 -11.32 4.65 14.65
C PRO A 139 -12.30 4.13 13.60
N SER A 140 -13.57 3.89 13.99
CA SER A 140 -14.62 3.41 13.10
C SER A 140 -15.01 4.46 12.06
N GLU A 141 -15.15 5.73 12.44
CA GLU A 141 -15.45 6.83 11.50
C GLU A 141 -14.30 7.02 10.51
N TYR A 142 -13.05 6.95 10.98
CA TYR A 142 -11.88 7.08 10.09
C TYR A 142 -11.78 5.91 9.11
N PHE A 143 -12.09 4.69 9.57
CA PHE A 143 -12.18 3.51 8.72
C PHE A 143 -13.18 3.70 7.59
N GLN A 144 -14.40 4.20 7.87
CA GLN A 144 -15.41 4.48 6.84
C GLN A 144 -14.95 5.55 5.84
N VAL A 145 -14.24 6.58 6.30
CA VAL A 145 -13.66 7.60 5.42
C VAL A 145 -12.65 6.98 4.46
N LEU A 146 -11.78 6.09 4.92
CA LEU A 146 -10.80 5.40 4.07
C LEU A 146 -11.48 4.54 3.00
N LEU A 147 -12.52 3.78 3.36
CA LEU A 147 -13.31 3.01 2.39
C LEU A 147 -13.96 3.92 1.35
N GLY A 148 -14.51 5.07 1.78
CA GLY A 148 -15.08 6.08 0.88
C GLY A 148 -14.05 6.69 -0.09
N HIS A 149 -12.76 6.66 0.24
CA HIS A 149 -11.65 7.06 -0.63
C HIS A 149 -11.09 5.90 -1.48
N GLY A 150 -11.73 4.73 -1.47
CA GLY A 150 -11.34 3.59 -2.31
C GLY A 150 -10.22 2.72 -1.73
N PHE A 151 -9.89 2.88 -0.45
CA PHE A 151 -8.99 1.93 0.21
C PHE A 151 -9.66 0.55 0.29
N SER A 152 -8.87 -0.51 0.08
CA SER A 152 -9.33 -1.83 0.45
C SER A 152 -9.54 -1.89 1.97
N ARG A 153 -10.41 -2.79 2.41
CA ARG A 153 -10.65 -3.00 3.85
C ARG A 153 -9.35 -3.28 4.59
N ALA A 154 -8.52 -4.17 4.05
CA ALA A 154 -7.23 -4.52 4.64
C ALA A 154 -6.30 -3.31 4.77
N ALA A 155 -6.21 -2.47 3.74
CA ALA A 155 -5.42 -1.25 3.78
C ALA A 155 -5.99 -0.25 4.80
N ALA A 156 -7.32 -0.06 4.84
CA ALA A 156 -7.99 0.79 5.81
C ALA A 156 -7.77 0.32 7.26
N GLU A 157 -7.90 -0.98 7.54
CA GLU A 157 -7.63 -1.59 8.84
C GLU A 157 -6.18 -1.34 9.30
N ARG A 158 -5.21 -1.50 8.39
CA ARG A 158 -3.80 -1.21 8.69
C ARG A 158 -3.59 0.28 9.01
N VAL A 159 -4.13 1.18 8.22
CA VAL A 159 -4.03 2.62 8.46
C VAL A 159 -4.65 3.02 9.79
N VAL A 160 -5.82 2.47 10.13
CA VAL A 160 -6.48 2.70 11.44
C VAL A 160 -5.61 2.17 12.58
N ALA A 161 -5.02 0.98 12.45
CA ALA A 161 -4.13 0.39 13.46
C ALA A 161 -2.85 1.24 13.66
N LEU A 162 -2.27 1.75 12.59
CA LEU A 162 -1.14 2.69 12.65
C LEU A 162 -1.54 4.04 13.27
N ARG A 163 -2.73 4.53 12.94
CA ARG A 163 -3.21 5.85 13.37
C ARG A 163 -3.59 5.89 14.86
N TYR A 164 -4.27 4.85 15.35
CA TYR A 164 -4.86 4.80 16.69
C TYR A 164 -4.28 3.71 17.58
N GLY A 165 -3.75 2.65 17.01
CA GLY A 165 -3.17 1.51 17.72
C GLY A 165 -1.71 1.71 18.12
N PRO A 166 -1.11 0.70 18.78
CA PRO A 166 0.28 0.76 19.23
C PRO A 166 1.31 0.55 18.11
N LEU A 167 0.89 0.08 16.91
CA LEU A 167 1.79 -0.20 15.80
C LEU A 167 2.33 1.10 15.19
N GLY A 168 3.64 1.20 15.09
CA GLY A 168 4.32 2.36 14.53
C GLY A 168 4.22 3.62 15.40
N PRO A 169 4.99 4.66 15.12
CA PRO A 169 4.87 5.97 15.74
C PRO A 169 3.62 6.72 15.22
N SER A 170 3.32 7.89 15.77
CA SER A 170 2.34 8.77 15.14
C SER A 170 2.88 9.31 13.82
N PHE A 171 2.00 9.66 12.89
CA PHE A 171 2.39 10.27 11.61
C PHE A 171 3.21 11.54 11.83
N ARG A 172 2.80 12.34 12.81
CA ARG A 172 3.54 13.54 13.24
C ARG A 172 4.99 13.19 13.62
N GLU A 173 5.19 12.13 14.39
CA GLU A 173 6.53 11.74 14.85
C GLU A 173 7.37 11.16 13.70
N SER A 174 6.80 10.34 12.84
CA SER A 174 7.50 9.84 11.66
C SER A 174 7.98 10.98 10.74
N LEU A 175 7.09 11.93 10.44
CA LEU A 175 7.44 13.07 9.58
C LEU A 175 8.43 14.02 10.27
N ARG A 176 8.32 14.20 11.61
CA ARG A 176 9.28 14.96 12.38
C ARG A 176 10.69 14.38 12.32
N ARG A 177 10.81 13.05 12.35
CA ARG A 177 12.08 12.33 12.16
C ARG A 177 12.62 12.45 10.75
N SER A 178 11.74 12.32 9.75
CA SER A 178 12.13 12.41 8.33
C SER A 178 12.68 13.80 7.97
N PHE A 179 12.10 14.86 8.50
CA PHE A 179 12.53 16.24 8.28
C PHE A 179 13.43 16.78 9.40
N MET A 180 14.41 15.98 9.84
CA MET A 180 15.35 16.38 10.91
C MET A 180 16.09 17.66 10.53
N GLY A 181 16.15 18.61 11.48
CA GLY A 181 16.84 19.90 11.30
C GLY A 181 16.01 20.97 10.59
N VAL A 182 14.87 20.62 9.99
CA VAL A 182 13.98 21.59 9.34
C VAL A 182 13.32 22.48 10.41
N PRO A 183 13.48 23.81 10.36
CA PRO A 183 12.99 24.70 11.40
C PRO A 183 11.47 24.83 11.42
N ARG A 184 10.79 24.66 10.28
CA ARG A 184 9.34 24.86 10.19
C ARG A 184 8.70 23.80 9.29
N ILE A 185 7.83 23.00 9.87
CA ILE A 185 7.01 21.99 9.19
C ILE A 185 5.55 22.31 9.50
N TYR A 186 4.75 22.53 8.46
CA TYR A 186 3.32 22.82 8.55
C TYR A 186 2.52 21.65 8.05
N GLY A 187 1.41 21.35 8.70
CA GLY A 187 0.48 20.30 8.27
C GLY A 187 -0.76 20.30 9.16
N PHE A 188 -1.70 19.43 8.87
CA PHE A 188 -2.97 19.38 9.58
C PHE A 188 -2.96 18.29 10.65
N SER A 189 -3.38 18.63 11.86
CA SER A 189 -3.53 17.68 12.97
C SER A 189 -4.82 16.87 12.89
N SER A 190 -5.75 17.25 12.02
CA SER A 190 -7.02 16.59 11.72
C SER A 190 -7.40 16.83 10.27
N VAL A 191 -8.68 17.10 9.96
CA VAL A 191 -9.18 17.35 8.60
C VAL A 191 -8.58 18.63 8.04
N ALA A 192 -8.03 18.55 6.82
CA ALA A 192 -7.62 19.70 6.04
C ALA A 192 -8.84 20.30 5.30
N PRO A 193 -8.83 21.61 5.02
CA PRO A 193 -9.76 22.20 4.06
C PRO A 193 -9.56 21.60 2.66
N ARG A 194 -10.58 21.70 1.80
CA ARG A 194 -10.43 21.33 0.39
C ARG A 194 -9.35 22.16 -0.30
N GLY A 195 -8.74 21.64 -1.35
CA GLY A 195 -7.61 22.27 -2.05
C GLY A 195 -7.85 23.70 -2.49
N GLU A 196 -9.05 24.03 -2.99
CA GLU A 196 -9.44 25.40 -3.38
C GLU A 196 -9.46 26.35 -2.17
N VAL A 197 -9.97 25.89 -1.02
CA VAL A 197 -10.00 26.68 0.21
C VAL A 197 -8.59 26.85 0.75
N THR A 198 -7.79 25.76 0.78
CA THR A 198 -6.37 25.81 1.17
C THR A 198 -5.58 26.78 0.29
N ALA A 199 -5.80 26.75 -1.03
CA ALA A 199 -5.18 27.68 -1.97
C ALA A 199 -5.55 29.14 -1.69
N SER A 200 -6.83 29.42 -1.36
CA SER A 200 -7.29 30.76 -0.97
C SER A 200 -6.60 31.24 0.30
N LEU A 201 -6.47 30.37 1.32
CA LEU A 201 -5.78 30.69 2.58
C LEU A 201 -4.28 30.93 2.38
N LEU A 202 -3.63 30.15 1.52
CA LEU A 202 -2.24 30.37 1.10
C LEU A 202 -2.09 31.72 0.38
N GLY A 203 -3.01 32.08 -0.50
CA GLY A 203 -3.04 33.39 -1.14
C GLY A 203 -3.10 34.54 -0.14
N GLN A 204 -3.98 34.45 0.86
CA GLN A 204 -4.06 35.43 1.95
C GLN A 204 -2.76 35.49 2.77
N TYR A 205 -2.15 34.33 3.04
CA TYR A 205 -0.87 34.26 3.74
C TYR A 205 0.23 35.03 2.98
N PHE A 206 0.41 34.72 1.68
CA PHE A 206 1.45 35.37 0.88
C PHE A 206 1.22 36.87 0.71
N GLN A 207 -0.03 37.30 0.55
CA GLN A 207 -0.37 38.74 0.53
C GLN A 207 0.01 39.45 1.83
N ARG A 208 -0.29 38.85 2.99
CA ARG A 208 0.07 39.40 4.31
C ARG A 208 1.58 39.39 4.55
N LYS A 209 2.26 38.38 4.02
CA LYS A 209 3.70 38.18 4.18
C LYS A 209 4.51 39.16 3.33
N GLY A 210 3.99 39.50 2.15
CA GLY A 210 4.68 40.35 1.18
C GLY A 210 5.92 39.68 0.60
N ASP A 211 7.11 40.17 0.95
CA ASP A 211 8.37 39.62 0.46
C ASP A 211 8.73 38.28 1.15
N TYR A 212 8.30 37.17 0.56
CA TYR A 212 8.55 35.82 1.08
C TYR A 212 10.02 35.41 0.95
N ALA A 213 10.72 35.86 -0.11
CA ALA A 213 12.15 35.58 -0.27
C ALA A 213 12.97 36.19 0.88
N ARG A 214 12.66 37.44 1.21
CA ARG A 214 13.28 38.12 2.37
C ARG A 214 12.93 37.44 3.69
N TYR A 215 11.70 36.93 3.82
CA TYR A 215 11.30 36.18 5.01
C TYR A 215 12.13 34.92 5.17
N LEU A 216 12.28 34.10 4.13
CA LEU A 216 13.09 32.90 4.16
C LEU A 216 14.54 33.21 4.56
N THR A 217 15.11 34.32 4.08
CA THR A 217 16.48 34.71 4.39
C THR A 217 16.67 35.15 5.85
N ARG A 218 15.71 35.90 6.39
CA ARG A 218 15.82 36.49 7.76
C ARG A 218 15.53 35.51 8.89
N GLU A 219 14.57 34.60 8.66
CA GLU A 219 14.06 33.71 9.69
C GLU A 219 14.58 32.29 9.55
N GLU A 220 15.65 32.10 8.79
CA GLU A 220 16.23 30.80 8.47
C GLU A 220 16.50 29.90 9.68
N ARG A 221 16.89 30.49 10.80
CA ARG A 221 17.28 29.81 12.04
C ARG A 221 16.31 30.04 13.21
N ASP A 222 15.22 30.72 12.96
CA ASP A 222 14.25 31.06 14.01
C ASP A 222 13.10 30.03 14.02
N ASN A 223 13.08 29.20 15.07
CA ASN A 223 12.00 28.21 15.30
C ASN A 223 10.69 28.85 15.77
N LYS A 224 10.58 30.17 15.76
CA LYS A 224 9.35 30.86 16.18
C LYS A 224 8.18 30.54 15.26
N PRO A 225 6.96 30.55 15.83
CA PRO A 225 5.75 30.34 15.06
C PRO A 225 5.58 31.36 13.92
N ASN A 226 5.24 30.88 12.73
CA ASN A 226 4.87 31.72 11.60
C ASN A 226 3.46 32.28 11.82
N LYS A 227 3.38 33.39 12.59
CA LYS A 227 2.11 34.00 12.99
C LYS A 227 1.22 34.37 11.80
N ALA A 228 1.81 34.80 10.68
CA ALA A 228 1.05 35.17 9.48
C ALA A 228 0.35 33.97 8.85
N LEU A 229 1.04 32.82 8.75
CA LEU A 229 0.46 31.58 8.26
C LEU A 229 -0.61 31.04 9.21
N LEU A 230 -0.28 30.93 10.50
CA LEU A 230 -1.22 30.43 11.50
C LEU A 230 -2.46 31.32 11.61
N ALA A 231 -2.34 32.64 11.43
CA ALA A 231 -3.49 33.51 11.38
C ALA A 231 -4.32 33.39 10.10
N ALA A 232 -3.71 33.07 8.96
CA ALA A 232 -4.47 32.79 7.73
C ALA A 232 -5.28 31.49 7.85
N PHE A 233 -4.78 30.51 8.61
CA PHE A 233 -5.40 29.19 8.82
C PHE A 233 -6.05 29.03 10.21
N ALA A 234 -6.41 30.13 10.90
CA ALA A 234 -6.89 30.08 12.28
C ALA A 234 -8.14 29.21 12.49
N GLU A 235 -9.02 29.14 11.47
CA GLU A 235 -10.25 28.34 11.50
C GLU A 235 -10.05 26.89 11.04
N THR A 236 -8.80 26.42 10.98
CA THR A 236 -8.45 25.08 10.52
C THR A 236 -7.62 24.32 11.55
N SER A 237 -7.36 23.04 11.30
CA SER A 237 -6.49 22.21 12.12
C SER A 237 -5.00 22.35 11.77
N LEU A 238 -4.59 23.39 11.02
CA LEU A 238 -3.19 23.61 10.68
C LEU A 238 -2.35 23.84 11.93
N VAL A 239 -1.24 23.13 12.03
CA VAL A 239 -0.25 23.27 13.10
C VAL A 239 1.14 23.43 12.51
N GLN A 240 2.03 24.03 13.29
CA GLN A 240 3.46 24.10 13.02
C GLN A 240 4.21 23.22 14.00
N MET A 241 5.22 22.52 13.50
CA MET A 241 6.23 21.86 14.33
C MET A 241 7.63 22.12 13.79
N THR A 242 8.62 21.74 14.58
CA THR A 242 10.04 21.72 14.20
C THR A 242 10.47 20.29 13.97
N GLY A 243 11.31 20.05 12.99
CA GLY A 243 11.99 18.76 12.81
C GLY A 243 12.82 18.40 14.05
N LEU A 244 13.23 17.14 14.14
CA LEU A 244 14.09 16.71 15.25
C LEU A 244 15.39 17.51 15.27
N THR A 245 15.81 17.90 16.46
CA THR A 245 17.13 18.52 16.69
C THR A 245 17.92 17.68 17.68
N PRO A 246 19.21 17.38 17.43
CA PRO A 246 20.06 16.79 18.47
C PRO A 246 20.18 17.76 19.66
N PRO A 247 20.19 17.33 20.93
CA PRO A 247 20.27 15.96 21.42
C PRO A 247 18.92 15.32 21.84
N GLU A 248 17.81 15.59 21.14
CA GLU A 248 16.52 14.99 21.50
C GLU A 248 16.59 13.44 21.46
N THR A 249 15.91 12.78 22.39
CA THR A 249 15.87 11.30 22.46
C THR A 249 15.41 10.67 21.14
N ALA A 250 14.43 11.29 20.49
CA ALA A 250 13.93 10.85 19.19
C ALA A 250 14.95 11.00 18.05
N ALA A 251 16.02 11.80 18.20
CA ALA A 251 17.14 11.84 17.26
C ALA A 251 17.97 10.56 17.32
N ALA A 252 18.14 9.96 18.52
CA ALA A 252 18.77 8.67 18.69
C ALA A 252 17.93 7.55 18.02
N ASP A 253 16.58 7.60 18.19
CA ASP A 253 15.67 6.66 17.54
C ASP A 253 15.76 6.76 16.00
N ARG A 254 15.87 7.98 15.46
CA ARG A 254 16.09 8.18 14.03
C ARG A 254 17.42 7.55 13.56
N ALA A 255 18.50 7.75 14.29
CA ALA A 255 19.81 7.16 13.94
C ALA A 255 19.73 5.63 13.90
N VAL A 256 19.03 5.01 14.84
CA VAL A 256 18.76 3.57 14.90
C VAL A 256 17.95 3.11 13.69
N VAL A 257 16.86 3.79 13.36
CA VAL A 257 16.01 3.49 12.20
C VAL A 257 16.80 3.64 10.89
N CYS A 258 17.55 4.74 10.73
CA CYS A 258 18.38 4.95 9.54
C CYS A 258 19.47 3.89 9.37
N SER A 259 20.04 3.39 10.46
CA SER A 259 21.00 2.28 10.37
C SER A 259 20.38 0.99 9.84
N ILE A 260 19.07 0.74 10.08
CA ILE A 260 18.36 -0.41 9.50
C ILE A 260 18.21 -0.26 7.98
N TYR A 261 17.97 0.96 7.50
CA TYR A 261 17.83 1.25 6.06
C TYR A 261 19.15 1.42 5.31
N ASP A 262 20.27 1.46 6.01
CA ASP A 262 21.61 1.66 5.42
C ASP A 262 22.16 0.34 4.85
N ASP A 263 21.95 0.12 3.54
CA ASP A 263 22.41 -1.08 2.84
C ASP A 263 23.96 -1.15 2.70
N THR A 264 24.70 -0.12 3.11
CA THR A 264 26.16 -0.15 3.17
C THR A 264 26.67 -0.83 4.43
N GLN A 265 25.84 -0.95 5.48
CA GLN A 265 26.17 -1.68 6.70
C GLN A 265 25.97 -3.18 6.52
N ALA A 266 26.80 -3.97 7.19
CA ALA A 266 26.65 -5.42 7.18
C ALA A 266 25.31 -5.84 7.78
N VAL A 267 24.68 -6.88 7.21
CA VAL A 267 23.37 -7.39 7.68
C VAL A 267 23.41 -7.75 9.16
N VAL A 268 24.52 -8.32 9.64
CA VAL A 268 24.72 -8.68 11.05
C VAL A 268 24.62 -7.46 11.98
N GLU A 269 25.14 -6.30 11.59
CA GLU A 269 25.06 -5.08 12.39
C GLU A 269 23.64 -4.54 12.42
N ARG A 270 22.96 -4.52 11.27
CA ARG A 270 21.55 -4.13 11.18
C ARG A 270 20.64 -5.06 11.98
N LEU A 271 20.87 -6.36 11.92
CA LEU A 271 20.14 -7.35 12.71
C LEU A 271 20.36 -7.19 14.23
N ARG A 272 21.56 -6.77 14.65
CA ARG A 272 21.83 -6.43 16.05
C ARG A 272 20.99 -5.24 16.51
N ILE A 273 20.80 -4.26 15.64
CA ILE A 273 19.92 -3.12 15.91
C ILE A 273 18.46 -3.59 16.01
N VAL A 274 18.01 -4.46 15.12
CA VAL A 274 16.67 -5.07 15.20
C VAL A 274 16.47 -5.80 16.53
N GLN A 275 17.47 -6.58 16.99
CA GLN A 275 17.43 -7.23 18.31
C GLN A 275 17.30 -6.22 19.45
N GLN A 276 18.03 -5.11 19.40
CA GLN A 276 17.91 -4.03 20.39
C GLN A 276 16.54 -3.37 20.38
N LEU A 277 15.92 -3.21 19.20
CA LEU A 277 14.55 -2.69 19.10
C LEU A 277 13.54 -3.64 19.73
N PHE A 278 13.65 -4.94 19.52
CA PHE A 278 12.79 -5.92 20.17
C PHE A 278 12.92 -5.90 21.71
N ALA A 279 14.08 -5.59 22.24
CA ALA A 279 14.30 -5.49 23.69
C ALA A 279 13.65 -4.23 24.34
N ARG A 280 13.14 -3.29 23.55
CA ARG A 280 12.52 -2.06 24.06
C ARG A 280 11.08 -2.33 24.49
N HIS A 281 10.61 -1.61 25.52
CA HIS A 281 9.22 -1.66 25.97
C HIS A 281 8.22 -1.11 24.93
N ASP A 282 8.69 -0.24 24.03
CA ASP A 282 7.91 0.40 22.96
C ASP A 282 8.18 -0.20 21.57
N PHE A 283 8.68 -1.46 21.51
CA PHE A 283 9.09 -2.09 20.25
C PHE A 283 7.98 -2.13 19.19
N LEU A 284 6.71 -2.17 19.59
CA LEU A 284 5.58 -2.11 18.66
C LEU A 284 5.58 -0.86 17.78
N SER A 285 6.20 0.23 18.26
CA SER A 285 6.41 1.45 17.46
C SER A 285 7.41 1.26 16.31
N PHE A 286 8.21 0.21 16.33
CA PHE A 286 9.22 -0.11 15.33
C PHE A 286 8.86 -1.33 14.46
N VAL A 287 7.74 -1.99 14.73
CA VAL A 287 7.30 -3.16 13.95
C VAL A 287 7.27 -2.87 12.44
N PRO A 288 6.75 -1.73 11.94
CA PRO A 288 6.79 -1.45 10.51
C PRO A 288 8.20 -1.42 9.91
N THR A 289 9.19 -0.88 10.64
CA THR A 289 10.60 -0.86 10.22
C THR A 289 11.22 -2.26 10.27
N ILE A 290 10.88 -3.05 11.30
CA ILE A 290 11.32 -4.44 11.45
C ILE A 290 10.76 -5.32 10.32
N GLU A 291 9.50 -5.14 9.94
CA GLU A 291 8.89 -5.82 8.80
C GLU A 291 9.63 -5.53 7.49
N VAL A 292 10.01 -4.27 7.24
CA VAL A 292 10.82 -3.89 6.07
C VAL A 292 12.17 -4.58 6.09
N PHE A 293 12.83 -4.66 7.25
CA PHE A 293 14.10 -5.39 7.38
C PHE A 293 13.94 -6.86 6.99
N PHE A 294 12.98 -7.59 7.57
CA PHE A 294 12.77 -9.01 7.26
C PHE A 294 12.22 -9.29 5.87
N SER A 295 11.53 -8.34 5.25
CA SER A 295 11.12 -8.46 3.85
C SER A 295 12.33 -8.45 2.88
N ARG A 296 13.39 -7.72 3.24
CA ARG A 296 14.65 -7.65 2.46
C ARG A 296 15.66 -8.73 2.82
N HIS A 297 15.61 -9.18 4.07
CA HIS A 297 16.50 -10.21 4.63
C HIS A 297 15.68 -11.32 5.29
N PRO A 298 15.01 -12.17 4.47
CA PRO A 298 14.21 -13.27 5.00
C PRO A 298 15.03 -14.19 5.90
N PRO A 299 14.48 -14.68 7.02
CA PRO A 299 15.23 -15.46 8.02
C PRO A 299 15.94 -16.68 7.47
N GLU A 300 15.41 -17.29 6.42
CA GLU A 300 16.00 -18.45 5.73
C GLU A 300 17.29 -18.11 4.98
N THR A 301 17.56 -16.83 4.69
CA THR A 301 18.76 -16.37 4.00
C THR A 301 19.90 -16.04 4.95
N LEU A 302 19.62 -15.91 6.25
CA LEU A 302 20.60 -15.53 7.27
C LEU A 302 21.59 -16.66 7.57
N GLN A 303 22.88 -16.32 7.70
CA GLN A 303 23.96 -17.29 7.88
C GLN A 303 24.92 -16.90 9.01
N GLY A 304 25.68 -17.87 9.52
CA GLY A 304 26.74 -17.61 10.51
C GLY A 304 26.27 -16.80 11.72
N GLY A 305 26.92 -15.66 11.97
CA GLY A 305 26.60 -14.76 13.08
C GLY A 305 25.22 -14.13 12.99
N GLU A 306 24.70 -13.91 11.78
CA GLU A 306 23.33 -13.41 11.55
C GLU A 306 22.29 -14.43 12.06
N ARG A 307 22.51 -15.71 11.73
CA ARG A 307 21.64 -16.79 12.20
C ARG A 307 21.64 -16.91 13.72
N GLN A 308 22.80 -16.71 14.37
CA GLN A 308 22.86 -16.73 15.83
C GLN A 308 22.07 -15.58 16.45
N LEU A 309 22.27 -14.34 15.97
CA LEU A 309 21.50 -13.19 16.45
C LEU A 309 19.99 -13.37 16.22
N PHE A 310 19.60 -13.95 15.10
CA PHE A 310 18.22 -14.24 14.83
C PHE A 310 17.64 -15.26 15.85
N MET A 311 18.39 -16.31 16.18
CA MET A 311 17.98 -17.25 17.25
C MET A 311 17.84 -16.56 18.60
N ASP A 312 18.72 -15.60 18.92
CA ASP A 312 18.61 -14.82 20.16
C ASP A 312 17.31 -13.96 20.18
N ILE A 313 16.90 -13.39 19.03
CA ILE A 313 15.61 -12.69 18.91
C ILE A 313 14.43 -13.62 19.15
N GLN A 314 14.48 -14.84 18.64
CA GLN A 314 13.42 -15.85 18.83
C GLN A 314 13.15 -16.20 20.31
N LEU A 315 14.18 -16.05 21.16
CA LEU A 315 14.10 -16.33 22.59
C LEU A 315 13.55 -15.16 23.43
N LEU A 316 13.25 -14.02 22.84
CA LEU A 316 12.76 -12.86 23.57
C LEU A 316 11.28 -13.02 23.97
N GLU A 317 11.03 -13.33 25.24
CA GLU A 317 9.68 -13.59 25.75
C GLU A 317 8.79 -12.35 25.79
N ALA A 318 9.28 -11.23 26.31
CA ALA A 318 8.45 -10.03 26.51
C ALA A 318 7.89 -9.45 25.18
N PRO A 319 8.69 -9.23 24.12
CA PRO A 319 8.17 -8.77 22.84
C PRO A 319 7.29 -9.82 22.15
N ARG A 320 7.63 -11.11 22.30
CA ARG A 320 6.79 -12.20 21.83
C ARG A 320 5.38 -12.10 22.41
N GLN A 321 5.27 -12.00 23.74
CA GLN A 321 3.98 -11.94 24.41
C GLN A 321 3.18 -10.71 23.99
N GLN A 322 3.81 -9.51 23.97
CA GLN A 322 3.14 -8.27 23.56
C GLN A 322 2.61 -8.34 22.11
N MET A 323 3.39 -8.96 21.22
CA MET A 323 2.98 -9.09 19.82
C MET A 323 1.84 -10.09 19.66
N LEU A 324 1.87 -11.21 20.37
CA LEU A 324 0.81 -12.20 20.35
C LEU A 324 -0.48 -11.66 20.97
N ASP A 325 -0.40 -10.95 22.10
CA ASP A 325 -1.57 -10.32 22.74
C ASP A 325 -2.23 -9.32 21.78
N LEU A 326 -1.43 -8.47 21.10
CA LEU A 326 -1.97 -7.57 20.10
C LEU A 326 -2.60 -8.33 18.93
N MET A 327 -1.89 -9.29 18.34
CA MET A 327 -2.36 -10.09 17.20
C MET A 327 -3.71 -10.77 17.52
N TYR A 328 -3.85 -11.40 18.69
CA TYR A 328 -5.09 -12.07 19.06
C TYR A 328 -6.23 -11.11 19.42
N SER A 329 -5.92 -9.89 19.83
CA SER A 329 -6.94 -8.84 20.07
C SER A 329 -7.51 -8.24 18.79
N LEU A 330 -6.86 -8.42 17.62
CA LEU A 330 -7.31 -7.87 16.36
C LEU A 330 -8.51 -8.64 15.81
N ASN A 331 -9.54 -7.88 15.39
CA ASN A 331 -10.67 -8.42 14.62
C ASN A 331 -10.42 -8.32 13.10
N ALA A 332 -9.43 -7.55 12.68
CA ALA A 332 -9.04 -7.30 11.30
C ALA A 332 -8.28 -8.50 10.73
N SER A 333 -8.93 -9.31 9.88
CA SER A 333 -8.38 -10.59 9.39
C SER A 333 -7.06 -10.42 8.64
N ALA A 334 -6.93 -9.42 7.76
CA ALA A 334 -5.71 -9.21 6.98
C ALA A 334 -4.55 -8.71 7.85
N LEU A 335 -4.80 -7.76 8.75
CA LEU A 335 -3.78 -7.26 9.68
C LEU A 335 -3.32 -8.36 10.66
N LYS A 336 -4.27 -9.16 11.18
CA LYS A 336 -3.95 -10.32 12.01
C LYS A 336 -3.03 -11.30 11.28
N MET A 337 -3.29 -11.59 10.01
CA MET A 337 -2.45 -12.47 9.19
C MET A 337 -1.08 -11.88 8.89
N GLN A 338 -0.98 -10.57 8.67
CA GLN A 338 0.31 -9.91 8.52
C GLN A 338 1.17 -10.06 9.79
N MET A 339 0.59 -9.82 10.97
CA MET A 339 1.29 -10.01 12.24
C MET A 339 1.61 -11.48 12.50
N ALA A 340 0.70 -12.40 12.17
CA ALA A 340 0.94 -13.84 12.27
C ALA A 340 2.08 -14.29 11.34
N HIS A 341 2.21 -13.71 10.17
CA HIS A 341 3.32 -14.01 9.25
C HIS A 341 4.67 -13.60 9.86
N LEU A 342 4.78 -12.39 10.43
CA LEU A 342 5.99 -11.98 11.15
C LEU A 342 6.25 -12.87 12.37
N ALA A 343 5.22 -13.23 13.14
CA ALA A 343 5.35 -14.14 14.27
C ALA A 343 5.80 -15.55 13.85
N LEU A 344 5.34 -16.03 12.68
CA LEU A 344 5.81 -17.30 12.11
C LEU A 344 7.28 -17.20 11.68
N GLN A 345 7.70 -16.13 11.01
CA GLN A 345 9.09 -15.89 10.64
C GLN A 345 10.00 -15.89 11.88
N LEU A 346 9.54 -15.30 12.99
CA LEU A 346 10.23 -15.28 14.26
C LEU A 346 10.09 -16.59 15.06
N THR A 347 9.39 -17.59 14.56
CA THR A 347 9.06 -18.85 15.24
C THR A 347 8.32 -18.69 16.59
N TRP A 348 7.65 -17.55 16.76
CA TRP A 348 6.84 -17.24 17.95
C TRP A 348 5.49 -17.95 17.93
N ILE A 349 5.04 -18.36 16.74
CA ILE A 349 3.92 -19.30 16.53
C ILE A 349 4.36 -20.47 15.65
N THR A 350 3.65 -21.58 15.77
CA THR A 350 3.93 -22.77 14.94
C THR A 350 3.29 -22.66 13.54
N PRO A 351 3.79 -23.40 12.54
CA PRO A 351 3.14 -23.50 11.22
C PRO A 351 1.69 -23.97 11.28
N ASP A 352 1.36 -24.84 12.24
CA ASP A 352 -0.02 -25.34 12.43
C ASP A 352 -0.94 -24.24 13.00
N GLU A 353 -0.44 -23.45 13.92
CA GLU A 353 -1.15 -22.30 14.47
C GLU A 353 -1.38 -21.23 13.39
N PHE A 354 -0.35 -20.93 12.60
CA PHE A 354 -0.47 -20.02 11.45
C PHE A 354 -1.53 -20.50 10.46
N ARG A 355 -1.53 -21.79 10.08
CA ARG A 355 -2.56 -22.36 9.20
C ARG A 355 -3.96 -22.25 9.81
N ARG A 356 -4.11 -22.52 11.11
CA ARG A 356 -5.39 -22.35 11.81
C ARG A 356 -5.91 -20.91 11.70
N LEU A 357 -5.07 -19.90 11.93
CA LEU A 357 -5.43 -18.49 11.80
C LEU A 357 -5.82 -18.14 10.34
N ALA A 358 -5.11 -18.69 9.36
CA ALA A 358 -5.44 -18.48 7.94
C ALA A 358 -6.81 -19.06 7.57
N VAL A 359 -7.12 -20.30 8.03
CA VAL A 359 -8.44 -20.92 7.82
C VAL A 359 -9.54 -20.11 8.51
N GLU A 360 -9.30 -19.66 9.74
CA GLU A 360 -10.25 -18.82 10.50
C GLU A 360 -10.53 -17.50 9.78
N GLY A 361 -9.50 -16.77 9.35
CA GLY A 361 -9.64 -15.53 8.60
C GLY A 361 -10.40 -15.72 7.27
N ALA A 362 -10.10 -16.79 6.54
CA ALA A 362 -10.80 -17.13 5.32
C ALA A 362 -12.28 -17.47 5.57
N LYS A 363 -12.61 -18.21 6.62
CA LYS A 363 -14.00 -18.51 7.00
C LYS A 363 -14.78 -17.26 7.41
N GLN A 364 -14.15 -16.32 8.09
CA GLN A 364 -14.77 -15.03 8.41
C GLN A 364 -15.15 -14.28 7.14
N LEU A 365 -14.23 -14.20 6.16
CA LEU A 365 -14.50 -13.55 4.87
C LEU A 365 -15.61 -14.26 4.07
N LEU A 366 -15.66 -15.59 4.10
CA LEU A 366 -16.72 -16.37 3.42
C LEU A 366 -18.10 -16.19 4.07
N ALA A 367 -18.16 -15.79 5.33
CA ALA A 367 -19.40 -15.55 6.06
C ALA A 367 -19.93 -14.10 5.86
N GLU A 368 -19.11 -13.19 5.33
CA GLU A 368 -19.51 -11.81 5.05
C GLU A 368 -20.35 -11.72 3.76
N PRO A 369 -21.23 -10.68 3.63
CA PRO A 369 -21.91 -10.40 2.38
C PRO A 369 -20.89 -10.18 1.25
N LEU A 370 -21.08 -10.87 0.13
CA LEU A 370 -20.16 -10.80 -1.01
C LEU A 370 -20.08 -9.38 -1.59
N SER A 371 -18.87 -8.82 -1.60
CA SER A 371 -18.56 -7.49 -2.12
C SER A 371 -17.14 -7.42 -2.66
N SER A 372 -16.82 -6.41 -3.47
CA SER A 372 -15.44 -6.19 -3.93
C SER A 372 -14.47 -5.99 -2.76
N GLU A 373 -14.91 -5.38 -1.68
CA GLU A 373 -14.15 -5.17 -0.45
C GLU A 373 -13.74 -6.49 0.21
N VAL A 374 -14.65 -7.46 0.30
CA VAL A 374 -14.36 -8.80 0.84
C VAL A 374 -13.37 -9.53 -0.07
N VAL A 375 -13.52 -9.40 -1.39
CA VAL A 375 -12.57 -9.98 -2.37
C VAL A 375 -11.18 -9.39 -2.20
N ASP A 376 -11.06 -8.07 -2.12
CA ASP A 376 -9.77 -7.39 -1.96
C ASP A 376 -9.10 -7.79 -0.63
N THR A 377 -9.87 -7.92 0.45
CA THR A 377 -9.37 -8.40 1.74
C THR A 377 -8.85 -9.84 1.67
N ALA A 378 -9.52 -10.71 0.92
CA ALA A 378 -9.06 -12.09 0.69
C ALA A 378 -7.76 -12.13 -0.11
N CYS A 379 -7.63 -11.28 -1.13
CA CYS A 379 -6.39 -11.15 -1.91
C CYS A 379 -5.22 -10.63 -1.07
N GLU A 380 -5.47 -9.73 -0.14
CA GLU A 380 -4.46 -9.30 0.82
C GLU A 380 -4.05 -10.41 1.79
N LEU A 381 -5.02 -11.17 2.32
CA LEU A 381 -4.75 -12.28 3.23
C LEU A 381 -3.84 -13.32 2.58
N ILE A 382 -4.08 -13.68 1.32
CA ILE A 382 -3.31 -14.73 0.63
C ILE A 382 -1.85 -14.36 0.37
N LYS A 383 -1.51 -13.07 0.33
CA LYS A 383 -0.11 -12.63 0.23
C LYS A 383 0.75 -13.20 1.36
N TYR A 384 0.16 -13.43 2.53
CA TYR A 384 0.83 -14.00 3.69
C TYR A 384 0.69 -15.52 3.80
N VAL A 385 -0.11 -16.15 2.93
CA VAL A 385 -0.42 -17.59 2.98
C VAL A 385 -0.19 -18.26 1.61
N PRO A 386 1.05 -18.25 1.07
CA PRO A 386 1.32 -18.68 -0.31
C PRO A 386 0.96 -20.14 -0.58
N ALA A 387 0.91 -21.00 0.43
CA ALA A 387 0.46 -22.38 0.31
C ALA A 387 -1.08 -22.55 0.24
N GLY A 388 -1.82 -21.43 0.21
CA GLY A 388 -3.28 -21.40 0.29
C GLY A 388 -3.82 -21.51 1.70
N THR A 389 -5.09 -21.16 1.87
CA THR A 389 -5.74 -21.06 3.19
C THR A 389 -6.00 -22.43 3.84
N GLY A 390 -5.90 -23.54 3.10
CA GLY A 390 -6.25 -24.88 3.59
C GLY A 390 -7.75 -25.12 3.73
N LEU A 391 -8.60 -24.24 3.18
CA LEU A 391 -10.05 -24.46 3.10
C LEU A 391 -10.36 -25.68 2.24
N ARG A 392 -11.31 -26.51 2.69
CA ARG A 392 -11.83 -27.62 1.92
C ARG A 392 -13.00 -27.17 1.05
N SER A 393 -13.22 -27.83 -0.08
CA SER A 393 -14.30 -27.44 -1.02
C SER A 393 -15.70 -27.53 -0.38
N GLU A 394 -15.91 -28.38 0.62
CA GLU A 394 -17.17 -28.48 1.36
C GLU A 394 -17.44 -27.27 2.26
N GLU A 395 -16.41 -26.54 2.64
CA GLU A 395 -16.51 -25.32 3.49
C GLU A 395 -16.85 -24.07 2.69
N ILE A 396 -16.91 -24.18 1.34
CA ILE A 396 -17.18 -23.07 0.44
C ILE A 396 -18.68 -22.97 0.15
N PRO A 397 -19.33 -21.83 0.48
CA PRO A 397 -20.75 -21.64 0.24
C PRO A 397 -21.12 -21.73 -1.25
N GLU A 398 -22.24 -22.42 -1.56
CA GLU A 398 -22.69 -22.66 -2.94
C GLU A 398 -23.01 -21.36 -3.70
N GLN A 399 -23.54 -20.34 -3.01
CA GLN A 399 -23.90 -19.06 -3.63
C GLN A 399 -22.71 -18.35 -4.29
N LEU A 400 -21.49 -18.63 -3.92
CA LEU A 400 -20.31 -17.99 -4.51
C LEU A 400 -20.12 -18.36 -6.00
N PHE A 401 -20.58 -19.52 -6.41
CA PHE A 401 -20.46 -20.00 -7.80
C PHE A 401 -21.45 -19.37 -8.79
N GLY A 402 -22.33 -18.49 -8.30
CA GLY A 402 -23.28 -17.75 -9.12
C GLY A 402 -22.88 -16.31 -9.46
N HIS A 403 -21.79 -15.78 -8.91
CA HIS A 403 -21.41 -14.37 -9.01
C HIS A 403 -19.94 -14.16 -9.37
N SER A 404 -19.65 -13.14 -10.15
CA SER A 404 -18.28 -12.76 -10.55
C SER A 404 -17.36 -12.54 -9.35
N GLU A 405 -17.82 -11.80 -8.34
CA GLU A 405 -17.11 -11.54 -7.10
C GLU A 405 -16.81 -12.82 -6.31
N GLY A 406 -17.72 -13.79 -6.37
CA GLY A 406 -17.53 -15.10 -5.76
C GLY A 406 -16.35 -15.86 -6.39
N PHE A 407 -16.21 -15.84 -7.71
CA PHE A 407 -15.06 -16.44 -8.39
C PHE A 407 -13.76 -15.69 -8.10
N ARG A 408 -13.78 -14.36 -8.01
CA ARG A 408 -12.64 -13.56 -7.61
C ARG A 408 -12.19 -13.91 -6.19
N LEU A 409 -13.14 -14.01 -5.25
CA LEU A 409 -12.87 -14.42 -3.88
C LEU A 409 -12.23 -15.81 -3.81
N LEU A 410 -12.77 -16.77 -4.56
CA LEU A 410 -12.25 -18.15 -4.64
C LEU A 410 -10.87 -18.20 -5.29
N ASP A 411 -10.58 -17.33 -6.25
CA ASP A 411 -9.26 -17.24 -6.85
C ASP A 411 -8.21 -16.76 -5.83
N CYS A 412 -8.54 -15.77 -5.02
CA CYS A 412 -7.66 -15.28 -3.97
C CYS A 412 -7.48 -16.28 -2.83
N LEU A 413 -8.54 -16.95 -2.37
CA LEU A 413 -8.45 -17.95 -1.30
C LEU A 413 -7.85 -19.28 -1.76
N ALA A 414 -7.82 -19.54 -3.07
CA ALA A 414 -7.12 -20.61 -3.80
C ALA A 414 -7.10 -21.99 -3.12
N PRO A 415 -8.23 -22.60 -2.74
CA PRO A 415 -8.21 -23.99 -2.32
C PRO A 415 -7.82 -24.87 -3.52
N ALA A 416 -6.77 -25.70 -3.34
CA ALA A 416 -6.23 -26.57 -4.39
C ALA A 416 -7.08 -27.83 -4.62
N ASP A 417 -8.33 -27.89 -4.16
CA ASP A 417 -9.17 -29.07 -4.29
C ASP A 417 -9.74 -29.22 -5.71
N ALA A 418 -9.41 -30.34 -6.40
CA ALA A 418 -9.91 -30.63 -7.74
C ALA A 418 -11.45 -30.67 -7.83
N ARG A 419 -12.17 -31.06 -6.77
CA ARG A 419 -13.63 -31.05 -6.70
C ARG A 419 -14.23 -29.65 -6.88
N LEU A 420 -13.48 -28.62 -6.54
CA LEU A 420 -13.89 -27.24 -6.72
C LEU A 420 -14.02 -26.88 -8.22
N SER A 421 -13.18 -27.43 -9.08
CA SER A 421 -13.23 -27.21 -10.54
C SER A 421 -14.58 -27.66 -11.13
N THR A 422 -15.13 -28.77 -10.64
CA THR A 422 -16.45 -29.25 -11.09
C THR A 422 -17.58 -28.28 -10.66
N ARG A 423 -17.50 -27.73 -9.45
CA ARG A 423 -18.48 -26.74 -8.96
C ARG A 423 -18.37 -25.41 -9.74
N MET A 424 -17.16 -24.98 -10.08
CA MET A 424 -16.91 -23.75 -10.86
C MET A 424 -17.52 -23.79 -12.28
N LEU A 425 -17.79 -24.97 -12.84
CA LEU A 425 -18.45 -25.09 -14.14
C LEU A 425 -19.85 -24.46 -14.16
N ALA A 426 -20.54 -24.38 -13.02
CA ALA A 426 -21.84 -23.73 -12.93
C ALA A 426 -21.77 -22.25 -13.33
N GLY A 427 -20.68 -21.56 -13.00
CA GLY A 427 -20.49 -20.16 -13.38
C GLY A 427 -20.36 -19.93 -14.89
N LEU A 428 -19.88 -20.94 -15.64
CA LEU A 428 -19.84 -20.87 -17.10
C LEU A 428 -21.22 -20.93 -17.74
N ASP A 429 -22.24 -21.44 -17.03
CA ASP A 429 -23.62 -21.51 -17.49
C ASP A 429 -24.42 -20.25 -17.15
N SER A 430 -23.81 -19.26 -16.48
CA SER A 430 -24.44 -17.99 -16.10
C SER A 430 -24.84 -17.18 -17.34
N ILE A 431 -25.98 -16.49 -17.23
CA ILE A 431 -26.39 -15.48 -18.22
C ILE A 431 -25.49 -14.24 -18.17
N ASP A 432 -24.91 -13.94 -17.00
CA ASP A 432 -24.01 -12.80 -16.80
C ASP A 432 -22.63 -13.11 -17.40
N GLU A 433 -22.19 -12.25 -18.32
CA GLU A 433 -20.90 -12.36 -19.00
C GLU A 433 -19.73 -12.28 -18.04
N SER A 434 -19.78 -11.36 -17.05
CA SER A 434 -18.71 -11.18 -16.08
C SER A 434 -18.50 -12.45 -15.26
N THR A 435 -19.59 -13.08 -14.83
CA THR A 435 -19.55 -14.36 -14.10
C THR A 435 -18.89 -15.46 -14.95
N ARG A 436 -19.24 -15.59 -16.25
CA ARG A 436 -18.62 -16.57 -17.13
C ARG A 436 -17.11 -16.32 -17.35
N ARG A 437 -16.72 -15.05 -17.52
CA ARG A 437 -15.31 -14.65 -17.65
C ARG A 437 -14.50 -15.04 -16.42
N TRP A 438 -14.99 -14.72 -15.23
CA TRP A 438 -14.31 -15.05 -13.98
C TRP A 438 -14.29 -16.54 -13.68
N ALA A 439 -15.36 -17.28 -14.02
CA ALA A 439 -15.37 -18.75 -13.93
C ALA A 439 -14.29 -19.39 -14.84
N ALA A 440 -14.20 -18.94 -16.09
CA ALA A 440 -13.16 -19.41 -17.02
C ALA A 440 -11.74 -19.06 -16.53
N TYR A 441 -11.55 -17.84 -16.00
CA TYR A 441 -10.28 -17.40 -15.40
C TYR A 441 -9.91 -18.28 -14.21
N ALA A 442 -10.82 -18.47 -13.25
CA ALA A 442 -10.57 -19.26 -12.06
C ALA A 442 -10.24 -20.73 -12.39
N LEU A 443 -10.86 -21.31 -13.42
CA LEU A 443 -10.53 -22.66 -13.91
C LEU A 443 -9.15 -22.72 -14.58
N SER A 444 -8.76 -21.69 -15.34
CA SER A 444 -7.43 -21.64 -15.98
C SER A 444 -6.25 -21.63 -14.98
N ARG A 445 -6.49 -21.23 -13.76
CA ARG A 445 -5.47 -21.22 -12.68
C ARG A 445 -5.38 -22.54 -11.90
N ARG A 446 -6.23 -23.52 -12.21
CA ARG A 446 -6.33 -24.79 -11.47
C ARG A 446 -5.92 -26.01 -12.31
N LEU A 447 -5.01 -25.79 -13.23
CA LEU A 447 -4.48 -26.88 -14.05
C LEU A 447 -3.61 -27.83 -13.19
N PRO A 448 -3.62 -29.13 -13.46
CA PRO A 448 -4.42 -29.81 -14.48
C PRO A 448 -5.89 -30.03 -14.08
N LEU A 449 -6.81 -29.97 -15.06
CA LEU A 449 -8.23 -30.26 -14.88
C LEU A 449 -8.51 -31.73 -15.32
N ASP A 450 -9.52 -32.35 -14.69
CA ASP A 450 -9.94 -33.69 -15.10
C ASP A 450 -10.70 -33.68 -16.43
N ASP A 451 -10.74 -34.85 -17.12
CA ASP A 451 -11.36 -35.00 -18.42
C ASP A 451 -12.87 -34.68 -18.41
N THR A 452 -13.55 -34.82 -17.27
CA THR A 452 -14.97 -34.52 -17.15
C THR A 452 -15.17 -32.99 -17.20
N VAL A 453 -14.32 -32.25 -16.52
CA VAL A 453 -14.31 -30.76 -16.57
C VAL A 453 -13.95 -30.29 -17.96
N LEU A 454 -12.90 -30.85 -18.58
CA LEU A 454 -12.46 -30.50 -19.93
C LEU A 454 -13.54 -30.74 -20.98
N ARG A 455 -14.26 -31.88 -20.96
CA ARG A 455 -15.38 -32.12 -21.87
C ARG A 455 -16.50 -31.10 -21.75
N ARG A 456 -16.80 -30.65 -20.54
CA ARG A 456 -17.80 -29.58 -20.33
C ARG A 456 -17.29 -28.22 -20.82
N LEU A 457 -16.00 -27.93 -20.61
CA LEU A 457 -15.36 -26.72 -21.12
C LEU A 457 -15.41 -26.60 -22.64
N ALA A 458 -15.32 -27.70 -23.36
CA ALA A 458 -15.37 -27.71 -24.83
C ALA A 458 -16.63 -27.03 -25.40
N ARG A 459 -17.75 -27.07 -24.68
CA ARG A 459 -18.97 -26.34 -25.04
C ARG A 459 -18.80 -24.82 -25.06
N ARG A 460 -17.82 -24.29 -24.33
CA ARG A 460 -17.55 -22.84 -24.20
C ARG A 460 -16.58 -22.32 -25.27
N LEU A 461 -16.06 -23.16 -26.14
CA LEU A 461 -15.34 -22.74 -27.35
C LEU A 461 -16.21 -21.91 -28.32
N THR A 462 -17.54 -21.97 -28.17
CA THR A 462 -18.50 -21.19 -28.94
C THR A 462 -19.21 -20.14 -28.08
N ASP A 463 -18.68 -19.79 -26.90
CA ASP A 463 -19.27 -18.75 -26.05
C ASP A 463 -19.33 -17.39 -26.80
N PRO A 464 -20.40 -16.59 -26.67
CA PRO A 464 -20.49 -15.28 -27.32
C PRO A 464 -19.37 -14.33 -26.90
N CYS A 465 -18.86 -14.44 -25.65
CA CYS A 465 -17.73 -13.63 -25.15
C CYS A 465 -16.39 -14.17 -25.66
N ALA A 466 -15.60 -13.31 -26.33
CA ALA A 466 -14.27 -13.65 -26.85
C ALA A 466 -13.30 -14.06 -25.72
N ASP A 467 -13.30 -13.32 -24.61
CA ASP A 467 -12.41 -13.59 -23.47
C ASP A 467 -12.64 -14.99 -22.88
N VAL A 468 -13.89 -15.45 -22.83
CA VAL A 468 -14.23 -16.82 -22.40
C VAL A 468 -13.66 -17.86 -23.37
N ARG A 469 -13.88 -17.66 -24.69
CA ARG A 469 -13.36 -18.56 -25.71
C ARG A 469 -11.84 -18.67 -25.66
N ASP A 470 -11.15 -17.53 -25.61
CA ASP A 470 -9.69 -17.48 -25.62
C ASP A 470 -9.10 -18.10 -24.34
N ARG A 471 -9.73 -17.88 -23.20
CA ARG A 471 -9.33 -18.49 -21.94
C ARG A 471 -9.50 -20.01 -21.96
N VAL A 472 -10.64 -20.49 -22.48
CA VAL A 472 -10.92 -21.93 -22.62
C VAL A 472 -9.95 -22.59 -23.61
N ARG A 473 -9.61 -21.94 -24.73
CA ARG A 473 -8.54 -22.43 -25.65
C ARG A 473 -7.21 -22.56 -24.92
N GLY A 474 -6.79 -21.54 -24.18
CA GLY A 474 -5.53 -21.58 -23.41
C GLY A 474 -5.49 -22.72 -22.39
N ILE A 475 -6.63 -23.09 -21.76
CA ILE A 475 -6.71 -24.27 -20.88
C ILE A 475 -6.38 -25.53 -21.62
N PHE A 476 -6.96 -25.75 -22.82
CA PHE A 476 -6.67 -26.95 -23.62
C PHE A 476 -5.22 -26.99 -24.13
N GLU A 477 -4.69 -25.87 -24.57
CA GLU A 477 -3.31 -25.74 -25.03
C GLU A 477 -2.29 -26.04 -23.91
N ALA A 478 -2.58 -25.60 -22.69
CA ALA A 478 -1.71 -25.82 -21.54
C ALA A 478 -1.75 -27.25 -20.98
N GLN A 479 -2.72 -28.06 -21.38
CA GLN A 479 -2.94 -29.40 -20.80
C GLN A 479 -2.73 -30.54 -21.81
N VAL A 480 -2.00 -30.33 -22.91
CA VAL A 480 -1.63 -31.38 -23.87
C VAL A 480 -0.64 -32.36 -23.20
N PRO A 481 -0.78 -33.70 -23.41
CA PRO A 481 -1.74 -34.38 -24.26
C PRO A 481 -3.13 -34.56 -23.63
N LEU A 482 -4.18 -34.46 -24.47
CA LEU A 482 -5.57 -34.59 -24.04
C LEU A 482 -6.10 -36.01 -24.37
N ALA A 483 -7.05 -36.48 -23.55
CA ALA A 483 -7.75 -37.73 -23.80
C ALA A 483 -8.56 -37.70 -25.12
N ALA A 484 -8.73 -38.84 -25.76
CA ALA A 484 -9.43 -38.94 -27.06
C ALA A 484 -10.87 -38.40 -27.00
N GLU A 485 -11.56 -38.61 -25.86
CA GLU A 485 -12.92 -38.13 -25.65
C GLU A 485 -13.00 -36.60 -25.54
N VAL A 486 -11.99 -35.99 -24.93
CA VAL A 486 -11.86 -34.53 -24.84
C VAL A 486 -11.61 -33.91 -26.22
N LEU A 487 -10.67 -34.50 -26.97
CA LEU A 487 -10.38 -34.11 -28.38
C LEU A 487 -11.61 -34.24 -29.27
N ALA A 488 -12.42 -35.29 -29.09
CA ALA A 488 -13.67 -35.46 -29.83
C ALA A 488 -14.68 -34.34 -29.52
N ALA A 489 -14.80 -33.96 -28.23
CA ALA A 489 -15.68 -32.84 -27.81
C ALA A 489 -15.21 -31.47 -28.33
N ILE A 490 -13.88 -31.26 -28.40
CA ILE A 490 -13.30 -30.06 -29.00
C ILE A 490 -13.56 -30.02 -30.49
N ARG A 491 -13.34 -31.16 -31.21
CA ARG A 491 -13.51 -31.25 -32.65
C ARG A 491 -14.95 -30.94 -33.10
N GLU A 492 -15.94 -31.29 -32.30
CA GLU A 492 -17.34 -30.96 -32.57
C GLU A 492 -17.59 -29.43 -32.59
N ARG A 493 -16.83 -28.65 -31.81
CA ARG A 493 -17.03 -27.21 -31.61
C ARG A 493 -16.00 -26.33 -32.33
N ASP A 494 -14.75 -26.78 -32.39
CA ASP A 494 -13.62 -26.12 -33.03
C ASP A 494 -12.68 -27.14 -33.66
N PRO A 495 -12.96 -27.59 -34.92
CA PRO A 495 -12.14 -28.57 -35.62
C PRO A 495 -10.70 -28.11 -35.86
N VAL A 496 -10.49 -26.79 -35.98
CA VAL A 496 -9.16 -26.20 -36.22
C VAL A 496 -8.29 -26.36 -34.99
N LEU A 497 -8.83 -25.98 -33.81
CA LEU A 497 -8.16 -26.17 -32.55
C LEU A 497 -7.85 -27.64 -32.27
N ALA A 498 -8.81 -28.55 -32.49
CA ALA A 498 -8.61 -29.98 -32.27
C ALA A 498 -7.41 -30.51 -33.08
N LYS A 499 -7.32 -30.15 -34.36
CA LYS A 499 -6.22 -30.54 -35.24
C LYS A 499 -4.86 -29.98 -34.77
N ALA A 500 -4.84 -28.75 -34.30
CA ALA A 500 -3.63 -28.13 -33.75
C ALA A 500 -3.14 -28.85 -32.48
N LEU A 501 -4.04 -29.18 -31.54
CA LEU A 501 -3.71 -29.89 -30.30
C LEU A 501 -3.22 -31.35 -30.58
N GLU A 502 -3.79 -32.02 -31.56
CA GLU A 502 -3.33 -33.37 -32.02
C GLU A 502 -1.91 -33.31 -32.59
N ALA A 503 -1.61 -32.32 -33.43
CA ALA A 503 -0.29 -32.10 -33.97
C ALA A 503 0.75 -31.81 -32.89
N HIS A 504 0.38 -31.00 -31.91
CA HIS A 504 1.26 -30.67 -30.75
C HIS A 504 1.56 -31.91 -29.89
N SER A 505 0.55 -32.76 -29.66
CA SER A 505 0.70 -34.03 -28.94
C SER A 505 1.65 -35.03 -29.63
N GLN A 506 1.80 -34.94 -30.96
CA GLN A 506 2.69 -35.83 -31.75
C GLN A 506 4.14 -35.34 -31.78
N GLN A 507 4.38 -34.03 -31.59
CA GLN A 507 5.71 -33.43 -31.59
C GLN A 507 6.42 -33.57 -30.24
N GLY A 508 5.70 -33.82 -29.14
CA GLY A 508 6.24 -34.04 -27.80
C GLY A 508 6.58 -35.51 -27.47
N LYS A 509 6.43 -36.42 -28.43
CA LYS A 509 6.88 -37.81 -28.35
C LYS A 509 8.15 -38.01 -29.16
#